data_dcfc3792267ab6bbb55f525acd9db9cb
#
_entry.id   dcfc3792267ab6bbb55f525acd9db9cb
#
_cell.length_a   1.000
_cell.length_b   1.000
_cell.length_c   1.000
_cell.angle_alpha   90.00
_cell.angle_beta   90.00
_cell.angle_gamma   90.00
#
_symmetry.space_group_name_H-M   'P 1'
#
loop_
_entity.id
_entity.type
_entity.pdbx_description
1 polymer ?
#
loop_
_entity_poly.entity_id
_entity_poly.type
_entity_poly.pdbx_seq_one_letter_code
_entity_poly.pdbx_strand_id
1 'polypeptide(L)'
;MPKPIFTAISSGIYKGKKLNLPSLATTRSTKSIVKGSVFDSLRADLYGKVFIECFGGSGVMALEALSNGAKMVYAAELDKKAYEITKQNFASLGVSEFALHGDCFEKVPQILANLKRENLDTILYIDPPFEIRDGFELIYQKVVKFIEEICKFEFVYLICLEYQSSVKFDETIGEFTLKKSRKFGATTISFFERKR
;
A
#
# COMPACT_ATOMS: atom_id res chain seq x y z
N MET A 1 0.85 -30.33 -6.19
CA MET A 1 0.49 -28.95 -5.74
C MET A 1 1.71 -28.06 -5.88
N PRO A 2 1.62 -26.86 -6.44
CA PRO A 2 2.75 -25.95 -6.50
C PRO A 2 3.20 -25.61 -5.07
N LYS A 3 4.53 -25.52 -4.87
CA LYS A 3 5.09 -25.17 -3.56
C LYS A 3 4.63 -23.75 -3.16
N PRO A 4 4.19 -23.55 -1.92
CA PRO A 4 3.82 -22.22 -1.45
C PRO A 4 5.01 -21.26 -1.55
N ILE A 5 4.76 -20.05 -2.03
CA ILE A 5 5.76 -19.00 -2.18
C ILE A 5 5.65 -18.07 -0.97
N PHE A 6 6.79 -17.74 -0.37
CA PHE A 6 6.84 -16.90 0.82
C PHE A 6 7.71 -15.68 0.60
N THR A 7 7.38 -14.62 1.31
CA THR A 7 8.30 -13.54 1.66
C THR A 7 8.44 -13.48 3.18
N ALA A 8 9.33 -12.62 3.68
CA ALA A 8 9.45 -12.39 5.10
C ALA A 8 9.34 -10.90 5.42
N ILE A 9 8.84 -10.59 6.62
CA ILE A 9 8.92 -9.26 7.19
C ILE A 9 10.40 -8.93 7.39
N SER A 10 10.83 -7.76 6.90
CA SER A 10 12.25 -7.39 6.80
C SER A 10 12.80 -6.77 8.08
N SER A 11 11.95 -6.08 8.84
CA SER A 11 12.35 -5.27 10.00
C SER A 11 11.23 -5.18 11.05
N GLY A 12 11.54 -4.58 12.19
CA GLY A 12 10.59 -4.36 13.28
C GLY A 12 10.34 -5.57 14.17
N ILE A 13 9.25 -5.50 14.93
CA ILE A 13 8.94 -6.49 16.00
C ILE A 13 8.61 -7.89 15.47
N TYR A 14 8.14 -7.99 14.21
CA TYR A 14 7.83 -9.26 13.55
C TYR A 14 8.87 -9.69 12.52
N LYS A 15 10.10 -9.14 12.56
CA LYS A 15 11.18 -9.49 11.62
C LYS A 15 11.37 -11.00 11.49
N GLY A 16 11.45 -11.47 10.25
CA GLY A 16 11.62 -12.89 9.91
C GLY A 16 10.32 -13.68 9.82
N LYS A 17 9.17 -13.13 10.22
CA LYS A 17 7.87 -13.78 10.05
C LYS A 17 7.59 -14.03 8.57
N LYS A 18 7.30 -15.27 8.21
CA LYS A 18 6.96 -15.66 6.84
C LYS A 18 5.52 -15.29 6.52
N LEU A 19 5.32 -14.71 5.35
CA LEU A 19 4.03 -14.34 4.79
C LEU A 19 3.83 -15.06 3.45
N ASN A 20 2.63 -15.59 3.24
CA ASN A 20 2.26 -16.27 1.99
C ASN A 20 2.14 -15.26 0.84
N LEU A 21 2.54 -15.68 -0.36
CA LEU A 21 2.37 -14.89 -1.59
C LEU A 21 1.45 -15.61 -2.57
N PRO A 22 0.67 -14.88 -3.39
CA PRO A 22 -0.03 -15.47 -4.53
C PRO A 22 0.97 -16.12 -5.49
N SER A 23 0.57 -17.16 -6.21
CA SER A 23 1.43 -18.04 -7.03
C SER A 23 2.19 -17.39 -8.19
N LEU A 24 1.98 -16.11 -8.48
CA LEU A 24 2.54 -15.40 -9.63
C LEU A 24 3.42 -14.20 -9.23
N ALA A 25 4.32 -14.39 -8.31
CA ALA A 25 5.30 -13.34 -7.99
C ALA A 25 6.36 -13.25 -9.11
N THR A 26 6.10 -12.49 -10.13
CA THR A 26 7.11 -11.98 -11.03
C THR A 26 8.10 -11.12 -10.24
N THR A 27 9.40 -11.41 -10.38
CA THR A 27 10.53 -10.60 -9.87
C THR A 27 10.54 -10.28 -8.38
N ARG A 28 10.76 -11.31 -7.56
CA ARG A 28 10.98 -11.18 -6.09
C ARG A 28 12.04 -10.14 -5.70
N SER A 29 13.11 -10.00 -6.46
CA SER A 29 14.21 -9.07 -6.15
C SER A 29 13.79 -7.61 -6.22
N THR A 30 13.10 -7.20 -7.27
CA THR A 30 12.65 -5.81 -7.43
C THR A 30 11.66 -5.42 -6.35
N LYS A 31 10.66 -6.26 -6.07
CA LYS A 31 9.68 -5.99 -5.00
C LYS A 31 10.32 -5.88 -3.61
N SER A 32 11.34 -6.67 -3.31
CA SER A 32 12.07 -6.56 -2.03
C SER A 32 12.86 -5.26 -1.92
N ILE A 33 13.49 -4.81 -3.01
CA ILE A 33 14.23 -3.54 -3.06
C ILE A 33 13.27 -2.35 -2.91
N VAL A 34 12.14 -2.35 -3.63
CA VAL A 34 11.10 -1.31 -3.52
C VAL A 34 10.57 -1.26 -2.08
N LYS A 35 10.17 -2.41 -1.51
CA LYS A 35 9.73 -2.50 -0.12
C LYS A 35 10.76 -1.90 0.84
N GLY A 36 12.02 -2.28 0.75
CA GLY A 36 13.11 -1.73 1.57
C GLY A 36 13.19 -0.21 1.44
N SER A 37 13.16 0.31 0.21
CA SER A 37 13.23 1.74 -0.06
C SER A 37 12.03 2.52 0.50
N VAL A 38 10.82 1.95 0.45
CA VAL A 38 9.62 2.55 1.06
C VAL A 38 9.81 2.68 2.56
N PHE A 39 10.13 1.58 3.27
CA PHE A 39 10.24 1.61 4.72
C PHE A 39 11.46 2.37 5.24
N ASP A 40 12.57 2.41 4.51
CA ASP A 40 13.69 3.32 4.80
C ASP A 40 13.25 4.80 4.69
N SER A 41 12.37 5.10 3.74
CA SER A 41 11.84 6.46 3.57
C SER A 41 10.83 6.84 4.64
N LEU A 42 10.06 5.87 5.14
CA LEU A 42 9.00 6.08 6.14
C LEU A 42 9.49 5.91 7.58
N ARG A 43 10.75 5.50 7.80
CA ARG A 43 11.27 5.12 9.13
C ARG A 43 10.98 6.13 10.24
N ALA A 44 11.11 7.42 9.94
CA ALA A 44 10.86 8.49 10.93
C ALA A 44 9.36 8.82 11.08
N ASP A 45 8.56 8.52 10.06
CA ASP A 45 7.18 9.01 9.95
C ASP A 45 6.12 7.96 10.31
N LEU A 46 6.49 6.67 10.41
CA LEU A 46 5.54 5.56 10.48
C LEU A 46 4.99 5.31 11.89
N TYR A 47 5.79 5.60 12.92
CA TYR A 47 5.44 5.26 14.30
C TYR A 47 4.15 5.96 14.75
N GLY A 48 3.21 5.16 15.28
CA GLY A 48 1.93 5.65 15.78
C GLY A 48 0.90 6.05 14.73
N LYS A 49 1.22 5.91 13.45
CA LYS A 49 0.37 6.29 12.31
C LYS A 49 -0.51 5.15 11.84
N VAL A 50 -1.50 5.49 11.02
CA VAL A 50 -2.28 4.50 10.25
C VAL A 50 -1.61 4.29 8.90
N PHE A 51 -1.50 3.03 8.46
CA PHE A 51 -1.00 2.69 7.13
C PHE A 51 -2.04 1.86 6.37
N ILE A 52 -2.42 2.30 5.17
CA ILE A 52 -3.44 1.63 4.35
C ILE A 52 -2.81 1.20 3.03
N GLU A 53 -2.79 -0.11 2.77
CA GLU A 53 -2.38 -0.72 1.51
C GLU A 53 -3.62 -0.84 0.61
N CYS A 54 -3.70 -0.01 -0.45
CA CYS A 54 -4.90 0.12 -1.28
C CYS A 54 -5.11 -1.07 -2.21
N PHE A 55 -4.02 -1.65 -2.74
CA PHE A 55 -4.04 -2.86 -3.58
C PHE A 55 -3.30 -3.96 -2.84
N GLY A 56 -4.02 -4.66 -1.97
CA GLY A 56 -3.46 -5.48 -0.90
C GLY A 56 -2.62 -6.66 -1.36
N GLY A 57 -2.99 -7.33 -2.47
CA GLY A 57 -2.27 -8.49 -2.98
C GLY A 57 -2.10 -9.58 -1.94
N SER A 58 -1.12 -9.48 -1.08
CA SER A 58 -0.86 -10.38 0.05
C SER A 58 -0.75 -9.66 1.40
N GLY A 59 -0.95 -8.35 1.43
CA GLY A 59 -0.90 -7.53 2.63
C GLY A 59 0.51 -7.31 3.19
N VAL A 60 1.53 -7.53 2.39
CA VAL A 60 2.93 -7.50 2.86
C VAL A 60 3.35 -6.10 3.28
N MET A 61 2.94 -5.06 2.56
CA MET A 61 3.31 -3.68 2.90
C MET A 61 2.64 -3.23 4.21
N ALA A 62 1.36 -3.53 4.38
CA ALA A 62 0.65 -3.22 5.62
C ALA A 62 1.26 -3.96 6.83
N LEU A 63 1.58 -5.25 6.70
CA LEU A 63 2.19 -6.02 7.79
C LEU A 63 3.64 -5.63 8.07
N GLU A 64 4.39 -5.20 7.06
CA GLU A 64 5.71 -4.59 7.26
C GLU A 64 5.57 -3.26 8.03
N ALA A 65 4.55 -2.44 7.70
CA ALA A 65 4.25 -1.20 8.43
C ALA A 65 3.89 -1.48 9.90
N LEU A 66 3.04 -2.46 10.16
CA LEU A 66 2.70 -2.89 11.52
C LEU A 66 3.94 -3.29 12.31
N SER A 67 4.83 -4.07 11.68
CA SER A 67 6.08 -4.52 12.30
C SER A 67 7.01 -3.36 12.65
N ASN A 68 6.95 -2.27 11.91
CA ASN A 68 7.79 -1.08 12.10
C ASN A 68 7.10 0.03 12.91
N GLY A 69 6.01 -0.27 13.62
CA GLY A 69 5.43 0.62 14.62
C GLY A 69 4.23 1.44 14.14
N ALA A 70 3.64 1.13 12.98
CA ALA A 70 2.32 1.66 12.64
C ALA A 70 1.31 1.24 13.72
N LYS A 71 0.46 2.17 14.15
CA LYS A 71 -0.56 1.94 15.19
C LYS A 71 -1.68 1.03 14.68
N MET A 72 -2.09 1.25 13.43
CA MET A 72 -3.13 0.48 12.75
C MET A 72 -2.74 0.29 11.30
N VAL A 73 -3.13 -0.85 10.73
CA VAL A 73 -2.89 -1.15 9.33
C VAL A 73 -4.13 -1.71 8.68
N TYR A 74 -4.34 -1.40 7.41
CA TYR A 74 -5.43 -1.96 6.60
C TYR A 74 -4.88 -2.42 5.26
N ALA A 75 -5.51 -3.43 4.67
CA ALA A 75 -5.27 -3.82 3.29
C ALA A 75 -6.60 -4.11 2.60
N ALA A 76 -6.83 -3.50 1.43
CA ALA A 76 -7.99 -3.76 0.59
C ALA A 76 -7.56 -4.57 -0.63
N GLU A 77 -8.23 -5.72 -0.89
CA GLU A 77 -7.92 -6.60 -2.02
C GLU A 77 -9.19 -7.03 -2.73
N LEU A 78 -9.22 -6.81 -4.04
CA LEU A 78 -10.38 -7.09 -4.90
C LEU A 78 -10.48 -8.57 -5.27
N ASP A 79 -9.34 -9.21 -5.63
CA ASP A 79 -9.32 -10.62 -5.99
C ASP A 79 -9.54 -11.49 -4.76
N LYS A 80 -10.59 -12.32 -4.82
CA LYS A 80 -10.97 -13.18 -3.68
C LYS A 80 -9.86 -14.14 -3.24
N LYS A 81 -9.09 -14.69 -4.19
CA LYS A 81 -8.01 -15.64 -3.86
C LYS A 81 -6.83 -14.94 -3.20
N ALA A 82 -6.47 -13.76 -3.70
CA ALA A 82 -5.43 -12.93 -3.07
C ALA A 82 -5.90 -12.44 -1.69
N TYR A 83 -7.15 -12.01 -1.56
CA TYR A 83 -7.73 -11.63 -0.27
C TYR A 83 -7.65 -12.75 0.79
N GLU A 84 -7.94 -14.00 0.44
CA GLU A 84 -7.81 -15.11 1.40
C GLU A 84 -6.37 -15.27 1.91
N ILE A 85 -5.37 -15.01 1.05
CA ILE A 85 -3.97 -14.99 1.45
C ILE A 85 -3.68 -13.79 2.36
N THR A 86 -4.16 -12.61 2.01
CA THR A 86 -4.06 -11.40 2.83
C THR A 86 -4.64 -11.65 4.21
N LYS A 87 -5.86 -12.19 4.29
CA LYS A 87 -6.54 -12.52 5.54
C LYS A 87 -5.76 -13.51 6.40
N GLN A 88 -5.20 -14.57 5.80
CA GLN A 88 -4.36 -15.54 6.50
C GLN A 88 -3.08 -14.89 7.05
N ASN A 89 -2.43 -14.04 6.26
CA ASN A 89 -1.24 -13.31 6.69
C ASN A 89 -1.57 -12.40 7.88
N PHE A 90 -2.65 -11.62 7.80
CA PHE A 90 -3.11 -10.75 8.87
C PHE A 90 -3.49 -11.54 10.14
N ALA A 91 -4.20 -12.66 9.98
CA ALA A 91 -4.55 -13.55 11.09
C ALA A 91 -3.30 -14.11 11.80
N SER A 92 -2.22 -14.36 11.05
CA SER A 92 -0.96 -14.84 11.62
C SER A 92 -0.27 -13.86 12.58
N LEU A 93 -0.72 -12.59 12.57
CA LEU A 93 -0.26 -11.52 13.45
C LEU A 93 -1.39 -10.99 14.37
N GLY A 94 -2.57 -11.64 14.37
CA GLY A 94 -3.68 -11.29 15.25
C GLY A 94 -4.48 -10.05 14.82
N VAL A 95 -4.44 -9.68 13.54
CA VAL A 95 -5.06 -8.44 13.00
C VAL A 95 -5.96 -8.72 11.79
N SER A 96 -6.62 -9.89 11.73
CA SER A 96 -7.40 -10.34 10.57
C SER A 96 -8.55 -9.42 10.17
N GLU A 97 -9.10 -8.68 11.11
CA GLU A 97 -10.23 -7.76 10.91
C GLU A 97 -9.88 -6.55 10.03
N PHE A 98 -8.59 -6.25 9.88
CA PHE A 98 -8.12 -5.15 9.06
C PHE A 98 -7.80 -5.53 7.61
N ALA A 99 -7.93 -6.81 7.24
CA ALA A 99 -7.91 -7.27 5.86
C ALA A 99 -9.32 -7.19 5.27
N LEU A 100 -9.51 -6.44 4.18
CA LEU A 100 -10.82 -6.14 3.61
C LEU A 100 -10.91 -6.65 2.18
N HIS A 101 -12.00 -7.39 1.88
CA HIS A 101 -12.32 -7.81 0.52
C HIS A 101 -13.11 -6.73 -0.20
N GLY A 102 -12.64 -6.28 -1.35
CA GLY A 102 -13.34 -5.35 -2.22
C GLY A 102 -12.43 -4.36 -2.91
N ASP A 103 -13.05 -3.51 -3.75
CA ASP A 103 -12.36 -2.45 -4.47
C ASP A 103 -11.81 -1.39 -3.50
N CYS A 104 -10.52 -1.08 -3.61
CA CYS A 104 -9.88 -0.07 -2.77
C CYS A 104 -10.51 1.32 -2.94
N PHE A 105 -10.99 1.66 -4.14
CA PHE A 105 -11.65 2.94 -4.41
C PHE A 105 -12.95 3.11 -3.61
N GLU A 106 -13.59 2.00 -3.21
CA GLU A 106 -14.77 2.01 -2.33
C GLU A 106 -14.40 1.81 -0.85
N LYS A 107 -13.49 0.86 -0.57
CA LYS A 107 -13.15 0.46 0.81
C LYS A 107 -12.34 1.50 1.55
N VAL A 108 -11.36 2.13 0.89
CA VAL A 108 -10.48 3.09 1.56
C VAL A 108 -11.24 4.34 2.03
N PRO A 109 -12.13 4.97 1.24
CA PRO A 109 -12.97 6.06 1.75
C PRO A 109 -13.83 5.68 2.97
N GLN A 110 -14.34 4.43 3.03
CA GLN A 110 -15.10 3.92 4.18
C GLN A 110 -14.20 3.80 5.43
N ILE A 111 -12.97 3.26 5.26
CA ILE A 111 -11.97 3.20 6.35
C ILE A 111 -11.67 4.62 6.85
N LEU A 112 -11.37 5.55 5.94
CA LEU A 112 -11.03 6.93 6.28
C LEU A 112 -12.20 7.64 6.99
N ALA A 113 -13.44 7.41 6.56
CA ALA A 113 -14.63 7.95 7.24
C ALA A 113 -14.75 7.45 8.69
N ASN A 114 -14.46 6.16 8.93
CA ASN A 114 -14.47 5.58 10.28
C ASN A 114 -13.32 6.12 11.15
N LEU A 115 -12.14 6.39 10.56
CA LEU A 115 -10.97 6.94 11.25
C LEU A 115 -11.07 8.44 11.55
N LYS A 116 -12.04 9.14 10.99
CA LYS A 116 -12.17 10.61 11.15
C LYS A 116 -12.21 11.07 12.61
N ARG A 117 -12.81 10.28 13.50
CA ARG A 117 -12.88 10.60 14.93
C ARG A 117 -11.54 10.42 15.65
N GLU A 118 -10.73 9.50 15.18
CA GLU A 118 -9.41 9.20 15.74
C GLU A 118 -8.38 10.29 15.38
N ASN A 119 -8.60 11.00 14.27
CA ASN A 119 -7.72 12.04 13.71
C ASN A 119 -6.24 11.63 13.68
N LEU A 120 -6.00 10.35 13.36
CA LEU A 120 -4.65 9.80 13.28
C LEU A 120 -4.04 10.05 11.91
N ASP A 121 -2.87 10.62 11.90
CA ASP A 121 -2.09 10.77 10.66
C ASP A 121 -2.05 9.46 9.88
N THR A 122 -2.46 9.50 8.61
CA THR A 122 -2.63 8.33 7.77
C THR A 122 -1.74 8.39 6.53
N ILE A 123 -1.09 7.27 6.25
CA ILE A 123 -0.27 7.02 5.05
C ILE A 123 -1.04 6.07 4.15
N LEU A 124 -1.17 6.42 2.87
CA LEU A 124 -1.69 5.51 1.85
C LEU A 124 -0.55 4.96 1.01
N TYR A 125 -0.54 3.66 0.81
CA TYR A 125 0.31 2.97 -0.16
C TYR A 125 -0.56 2.46 -1.32
N ILE A 126 -0.28 2.93 -2.52
CA ILE A 126 -1.06 2.69 -3.72
C ILE A 126 -0.14 2.02 -4.75
N ASP A 127 -0.33 0.71 -4.99
CA ASP A 127 0.41 -0.10 -5.99
C ASP A 127 -0.59 -0.74 -6.96
N PRO A 128 -1.19 0.03 -7.88
CA PRO A 128 -2.15 -0.51 -8.83
C PRO A 128 -1.48 -1.48 -9.81
N PRO A 129 -2.21 -2.44 -10.37
CA PRO A 129 -1.70 -3.26 -11.46
C PRO A 129 -1.34 -2.36 -12.65
N PHE A 130 -0.29 -2.72 -13.41
CA PHE A 130 0.12 -1.92 -14.56
C PHE A 130 -0.95 -1.94 -15.66
N GLU A 131 -1.11 -0.83 -16.38
CA GLU A 131 -2.08 -0.65 -17.47
C GLU A 131 -1.98 -1.68 -18.62
N ILE A 132 -0.85 -2.37 -18.76
CA ILE A 132 -0.65 -3.46 -19.72
C ILE A 132 -1.52 -4.70 -19.41
N ARG A 133 -2.21 -4.75 -18.27
CA ARG A 133 -3.13 -5.82 -17.93
C ARG A 133 -4.52 -5.49 -18.44
N ASP A 134 -5.16 -6.48 -19.07
CA ASP A 134 -6.54 -6.34 -19.56
C ASP A 134 -7.48 -5.83 -18.45
N GLY A 135 -8.26 -4.82 -18.79
CA GLY A 135 -9.20 -4.18 -17.87
C GLY A 135 -8.61 -3.10 -16.94
N PHE A 136 -7.31 -2.78 -17.07
CA PHE A 136 -6.64 -1.76 -16.26
C PHE A 136 -6.09 -0.57 -17.07
N GLU A 137 -6.55 -0.39 -18.31
CA GLU A 137 -6.06 0.62 -19.26
C GLU A 137 -6.19 2.06 -18.73
N LEU A 138 -7.14 2.29 -17.82
CA LEU A 138 -7.39 3.62 -17.22
C LEU A 138 -7.07 3.66 -15.73
N ILE A 139 -6.30 2.71 -15.20
CA ILE A 139 -6.09 2.58 -13.75
C ILE A 139 -5.44 3.83 -13.14
N TYR A 140 -4.47 4.43 -13.83
CA TYR A 140 -3.78 5.61 -13.31
C TYR A 140 -4.68 6.85 -13.30
N GLN A 141 -5.60 6.99 -14.27
CA GLN A 141 -6.61 8.04 -14.23
C GLN A 141 -7.58 7.87 -13.05
N LYS A 142 -7.99 6.62 -12.75
CA LYS A 142 -8.79 6.31 -11.56
C LYS A 142 -8.03 6.62 -10.28
N VAL A 143 -6.72 6.32 -10.23
CA VAL A 143 -5.88 6.62 -9.06
C VAL A 143 -5.78 8.14 -8.84
N VAL A 144 -5.58 8.95 -9.88
CA VAL A 144 -5.56 10.42 -9.76
C VAL A 144 -6.87 10.93 -9.19
N LYS A 145 -8.02 10.54 -9.77
CA LYS A 145 -9.35 10.93 -9.26
C LYS A 145 -9.55 10.50 -7.81
N PHE A 146 -9.13 9.29 -7.46
CA PHE A 146 -9.20 8.79 -6.10
C PHE A 146 -8.37 9.65 -5.13
N ILE A 147 -7.15 10.05 -5.51
CA ILE A 147 -6.30 10.93 -4.70
C ILE A 147 -7.00 12.29 -4.50
N GLU A 148 -7.62 12.85 -5.54
CA GLU A 148 -8.39 14.09 -5.45
C GLU A 148 -9.60 13.95 -4.51
N GLU A 149 -10.32 12.83 -4.59
CA GLU A 149 -11.49 12.56 -3.73
C GLU A 149 -11.14 12.41 -2.25
N ILE A 150 -9.99 11.83 -1.93
CA ILE A 150 -9.55 11.66 -0.54
C ILE A 150 -8.94 12.92 0.08
N CYS A 151 -8.75 14.00 -0.67
CA CYS A 151 -8.30 15.30 -0.15
C CYS A 151 -9.20 15.82 0.99
N LYS A 152 -10.48 15.47 1.00
CA LYS A 152 -11.42 15.80 2.09
C LYS A 152 -11.06 15.23 3.47
N PHE A 153 -10.12 14.26 3.53
CA PHE A 153 -9.63 13.68 4.77
C PHE A 153 -8.26 14.29 5.12
N GLU A 154 -8.28 15.39 5.88
CA GLU A 154 -7.09 16.20 6.19
C GLU A 154 -5.98 15.43 6.93
N PHE A 155 -6.35 14.38 7.68
CA PHE A 155 -5.41 13.51 8.39
C PHE A 155 -4.67 12.53 7.46
N VAL A 156 -5.06 12.39 6.19
CA VAL A 156 -4.24 11.73 5.18
C VAL A 156 -3.15 12.71 4.76
N TYR A 157 -1.90 12.46 5.16
CA TYR A 157 -0.82 13.43 4.96
C TYR A 157 0.23 12.96 3.94
N LEU A 158 0.30 11.66 3.66
CA LEU A 158 1.32 11.10 2.78
C LEU A 158 0.73 9.99 1.91
N ILE A 159 1.06 10.02 0.63
CA ILE A 159 0.75 9.00 -0.36
C ILE A 159 2.05 8.45 -0.92
N CYS A 160 2.23 7.13 -0.83
CA CYS A 160 3.29 6.38 -1.50
C CYS A 160 2.65 5.73 -2.73
N LEU A 161 2.96 6.25 -3.93
CA LEU A 161 2.41 5.76 -5.19
C LEU A 161 3.47 4.98 -5.96
N GLU A 162 3.23 3.68 -6.16
CA GLU A 162 4.03 2.81 -7.02
C GLU A 162 3.40 2.71 -8.39
N TYR A 163 4.20 2.83 -9.46
CA TYR A 163 3.70 2.83 -10.83
C TYR A 163 4.78 2.47 -11.85
N GLN A 164 4.37 2.19 -13.07
CA GLN A 164 5.26 1.88 -14.18
C GLN A 164 6.09 3.12 -14.56
N SER A 165 7.41 2.97 -14.67
CA SER A 165 8.35 4.09 -14.90
C SER A 165 8.19 4.83 -16.23
N SER A 166 7.40 4.32 -17.16
CA SER A 166 7.01 4.99 -18.41
C SER A 166 5.91 6.02 -18.23
N VAL A 167 5.15 5.93 -17.13
CA VAL A 167 4.06 6.85 -16.78
C VAL A 167 4.63 8.08 -16.08
N LYS A 168 4.00 9.22 -16.28
CA LYS A 168 4.31 10.46 -15.59
C LYS A 168 3.07 10.97 -14.88
N PHE A 169 3.25 11.42 -13.66
CA PHE A 169 2.24 12.14 -12.90
C PHE A 169 2.65 13.59 -12.75
N ASP A 170 1.68 14.47 -12.58
CA ASP A 170 1.93 15.86 -12.24
C ASP A 170 2.62 15.97 -10.87
N GLU A 171 3.39 17.02 -10.65
CA GLU A 171 4.05 17.28 -9.38
C GLU A 171 3.05 17.56 -8.25
N THR A 172 1.80 17.86 -8.59
CA THR A 172 0.71 18.07 -7.63
C THR A 172 -0.53 17.31 -8.07
N ILE A 173 -1.13 16.54 -7.16
CA ILE A 173 -2.40 15.83 -7.34
C ILE A 173 -3.32 16.25 -6.20
N GLY A 174 -4.34 17.04 -6.50
CA GLY A 174 -5.19 17.63 -5.47
C GLY A 174 -4.37 18.48 -4.49
N GLU A 175 -4.40 18.15 -3.20
CA GLU A 175 -3.64 18.84 -2.14
C GLU A 175 -2.26 18.21 -1.85
N PHE A 176 -1.85 17.20 -2.61
CA PHE A 176 -0.60 16.50 -2.39
C PHE A 176 0.45 16.92 -3.41
N THR A 177 1.64 17.28 -2.94
CA THR A 177 2.78 17.68 -3.78
C THR A 177 3.88 16.64 -3.70
N LEU A 178 4.52 16.36 -4.84
CA LEU A 178 5.63 15.43 -4.95
C LEU A 178 6.81 15.90 -4.08
N LYS A 179 7.13 15.10 -3.08
CA LYS A 179 8.28 15.31 -2.19
C LYS A 179 9.53 14.63 -2.70
N LYS A 180 9.36 13.42 -3.28
CA LYS A 180 10.47 12.57 -3.66
C LYS A 180 9.99 11.47 -4.59
N SER A 181 10.85 11.09 -5.54
CA SER A 181 10.63 9.94 -6.43
C SER A 181 11.90 9.09 -6.54
N ARG A 182 11.72 7.77 -6.66
CA ARG A 182 12.82 6.81 -6.87
C ARG A 182 12.43 5.78 -7.93
N LYS A 183 13.32 5.53 -8.88
CA LYS A 183 13.13 4.57 -9.97
C LYS A 183 13.87 3.28 -9.70
N PHE A 184 13.20 2.15 -9.92
CA PHE A 184 13.72 0.79 -9.78
C PHE A 184 13.40 -0.01 -11.05
N GLY A 185 14.23 0.14 -12.07
CA GLY A 185 13.98 -0.47 -13.38
C GLY A 185 12.67 0.00 -14.01
N ALA A 186 11.72 -0.91 -14.20
CA ALA A 186 10.42 -0.61 -14.78
C ALA A 186 9.40 -0.01 -13.77
N THR A 187 9.76 0.05 -12.48
CA THR A 187 8.91 0.55 -11.40
C THR A 187 9.44 1.86 -10.84
N THR A 188 8.56 2.80 -10.55
CA THR A 188 8.85 4.04 -9.83
C THR A 188 7.97 4.11 -8.59
N ILE A 189 8.54 4.57 -7.47
CA ILE A 189 7.80 4.93 -6.26
C ILE A 189 7.94 6.42 -6.02
N SER A 190 6.82 7.11 -5.88
CA SER A 190 6.74 8.53 -5.58
C SER A 190 6.03 8.78 -4.26
N PHE A 191 6.52 9.75 -3.51
CA PHE A 191 5.98 10.17 -2.23
C PHE A 191 5.37 11.55 -2.40
N PHE A 192 4.05 11.64 -2.26
CA PHE A 192 3.30 12.88 -2.33
C PHE A 192 2.85 13.27 -0.92
N GLU A 193 3.28 14.45 -0.48
CA GLU A 193 2.98 14.97 0.86
C GLU A 193 1.94 16.06 0.77
N ARG A 194 0.98 16.06 1.71
CA ARG A 194 -0.02 17.13 1.81
C ARG A 194 0.66 18.44 2.19
N LYS A 195 0.31 19.51 1.49
CA LYS A 195 0.69 20.87 1.89
C LYS A 195 -0.01 21.20 3.21
N ARG A 196 0.75 21.42 4.25
CA ARG A 196 0.26 21.93 5.54
C ARG A 196 0.30 23.45 5.56
#